data_d077bbd3465e1f4c9157fc3250d31d4a
#
_entry.id   d077bbd3465e1f4c9157fc3250d31d4a
#
_cell.length_a   1.000
_cell.length_b   1.000
_cell.length_c   1.000
_cell.angle_alpha   90.00
_cell.angle_beta   90.00
_cell.angle_gamma   90.00
#
_symmetry.space_group_name_H-M   'P 1'
#
loop_
_entity.id
_entity.type
_entity.pdbx_description
1 polymer ?
#
loop_
_entity_poly.entity_id
_entity_poly.type
_entity_poly.pdbx_seq_one_letter_code
_entity_poly.pdbx_strand_id
1 'polypeptide(L)'
;MAETFHFSISMISRGKSKSAVASAAYISCEKIKNEWDGEVHDYHNKKGLLHSEIFLPENVPIALKDRTTLWNSVELNEKASNAQLARNFIIALPKELSFEENKKLIIDFIQENFVSKGMIADLAIHDESDEENNNIHAHIMTTLRPINEKGEWQAKSKKEYVLDENGEKIKLKSGNYKTRKVELTDWNNKGNAEKWRENFASLCNQYLEKNHQEKRVDHRSYKRQGIEEIPTIHMGASASALEKKGIETDKGNINREIKKHNSLVKAIKNKIKEITSWIDSLLGNLQAKYDEYKQTKKDELENKAELFNLYEYISIYNEIQGEKTKNLSYYGQIKKGNADLKRFVKAIYYLKDNHLQTIADLQEKVFELAKQSKKISGDIQDKTQRIKDLNQCVSCIDSIKENKEVYQEYKSKTIFKDSFYNSHKKEIDKYQRARKIIEKFTGTSAIKLSDWQKEISSLEKEIQDLSEDKAKVQDEFKQIDHIKYAVKIVNDEYGIDLSIEIDKAIKRGDKPSVIAQLKKFQEQEEIKRQYKQKAKEKAKENYKNKGEER
;
A
#
# COMPACT_ATOMS: atom_id res chain seq x y z
N MET A 1 11.96 2.20 -1.13
CA MET A 1 10.81 1.36 -0.73
C MET A 1 9.82 2.26 -0.04
N ALA A 2 8.56 2.26 -0.44
CA ALA A 2 7.54 2.98 0.33
C ALA A 2 7.42 2.29 1.69
N GLU A 3 7.74 2.99 2.76
CA GLU A 3 7.38 2.53 4.10
C GLU A 3 5.86 2.48 4.22
N THR A 4 5.38 1.60 5.10
CA THR A 4 3.95 1.41 5.33
C THR A 4 3.33 2.73 5.82
N PHE A 5 2.60 3.40 4.93
CA PHE A 5 1.78 4.54 5.31
C PHE A 5 0.68 4.08 6.27
N HIS A 6 0.87 4.36 7.57
CA HIS A 6 -0.12 4.02 8.57
C HIS A 6 -0.90 5.27 8.98
N PHE A 7 -2.18 5.31 8.60
CA PHE A 7 -3.12 6.36 8.92
C PHE A 7 -4.47 5.74 9.28
N SER A 8 -4.70 5.52 10.55
CA SER A 8 -5.93 4.92 11.08
C SER A 8 -6.90 5.98 11.53
N ILE A 9 -8.18 5.79 11.22
CA ILE A 9 -9.28 6.64 11.67
C ILE A 9 -10.32 5.77 12.35
N SER A 10 -10.71 6.13 13.54
CA SER A 10 -11.75 5.43 14.28
C SER A 10 -12.67 6.43 15.01
N MET A 11 -13.82 5.94 15.45
CA MET A 11 -14.79 6.71 16.20
C MET A 11 -14.81 6.23 17.64
N ILE A 12 -14.58 7.14 18.58
CA ILE A 12 -14.82 6.92 20.00
C ILE A 12 -16.32 7.10 20.22
N SER A 13 -17.00 6.07 20.69
CA SER A 13 -18.43 6.15 20.93
C SER A 13 -18.83 5.36 22.18
N ARG A 14 -19.75 5.90 22.94
CA ARG A 14 -20.30 5.31 24.16
C ARG A 14 -20.96 3.95 23.87
N GLY A 15 -21.66 3.82 22.74
CA GLY A 15 -22.25 2.55 22.32
C GLY A 15 -21.25 1.43 21.99
N LYS A 16 -19.94 1.72 21.96
CA LYS A 16 -18.85 0.75 21.87
C LYS A 16 -18.11 0.59 23.22
N SER A 17 -18.71 1.02 24.31
CA SER A 17 -18.10 1.07 25.65
C SER A 17 -16.77 1.83 25.66
N LYS A 18 -16.68 2.94 24.89
CA LYS A 18 -15.52 3.82 24.85
C LYS A 18 -15.90 5.17 25.40
N SER A 19 -15.01 5.76 26.19
CA SER A 19 -15.11 7.11 26.72
C SER A 19 -14.11 8.04 26.03
N ALA A 20 -14.51 9.29 25.80
CA ALA A 20 -13.60 10.30 25.29
C ALA A 20 -12.59 10.71 26.38
N VAL A 21 -13.05 10.83 27.64
CA VAL A 21 -12.19 11.12 28.79
C VAL A 21 -11.15 10.03 29.01
N ALA A 22 -11.55 8.75 28.97
CA ALA A 22 -10.62 7.62 29.07
C ALA A 22 -9.58 7.61 27.96
N SER A 23 -10.03 7.91 26.73
CA SER A 23 -9.13 7.96 25.57
C SER A 23 -8.16 9.13 25.66
N ALA A 24 -8.62 10.31 26.12
CA ALA A 24 -7.79 11.48 26.33
C ALA A 24 -6.74 11.25 27.42
N ALA A 25 -7.14 10.70 28.58
CA ALA A 25 -6.22 10.34 29.65
C ALA A 25 -5.15 9.34 29.18
N TYR A 26 -5.55 8.36 28.35
CA TYR A 26 -4.62 7.36 27.79
C TYR A 26 -3.57 7.97 26.88
N ILE A 27 -3.98 8.84 25.93
CA ILE A 27 -3.04 9.43 24.97
C ILE A 27 -2.14 10.48 25.61
N SER A 28 -2.62 11.22 26.61
CA SER A 28 -1.85 12.26 27.29
C SER A 28 -1.04 11.74 28.50
N CYS A 29 -1.18 10.45 28.84
CA CYS A 29 -0.56 9.87 30.04
C CYS A 29 -0.96 10.59 31.33
N GLU A 30 -2.22 11.04 31.41
CA GLU A 30 -2.75 11.81 32.55
C GLU A 30 -3.73 10.96 33.38
N LYS A 31 -4.04 11.51 34.58
CA LYS A 31 -5.12 11.00 35.41
C LYS A 31 -6.32 11.94 35.31
N ILE A 32 -7.41 11.47 34.69
CA ILE A 32 -8.62 12.28 34.49
C ILE A 32 -9.83 11.55 35.04
N LYS A 33 -10.66 12.28 35.81
CA LYS A 33 -11.96 11.80 36.25
C LYS A 33 -13.01 12.08 35.19
N ASN A 34 -13.76 11.07 34.82
CA ASN A 34 -14.92 11.18 33.95
C ASN A 34 -16.15 11.61 34.79
N GLU A 35 -16.70 12.77 34.54
CA GLU A 35 -17.86 13.31 35.27
C GLU A 35 -19.17 12.63 34.84
N TRP A 36 -19.21 11.97 33.66
CA TRP A 36 -20.39 11.29 33.17
C TRP A 36 -20.73 10.02 34.00
N ASP A 37 -19.73 9.23 34.37
CA ASP A 37 -19.88 7.94 35.06
C ASP A 37 -19.17 7.91 36.41
N GLY A 38 -18.37 8.93 36.73
CA GLY A 38 -17.59 9.05 37.98
C GLY A 38 -16.30 8.23 37.97
N GLU A 39 -15.98 7.48 36.89
CA GLU A 39 -14.75 6.69 36.80
C GLU A 39 -13.50 7.57 36.69
N VAL A 40 -12.42 7.12 37.36
CA VAL A 40 -11.11 7.77 37.26
C VAL A 40 -10.21 6.94 36.35
N HIS A 41 -9.79 7.55 35.25
CA HIS A 41 -8.86 6.95 34.32
C HIS A 41 -7.45 7.45 34.60
N ASP A 42 -6.57 6.54 35.05
CA ASP A 42 -5.24 6.87 35.52
C ASP A 42 -4.17 6.19 34.66
N TYR A 43 -3.48 6.99 33.84
CA TYR A 43 -2.41 6.53 32.95
C TYR A 43 -1.08 7.25 33.17
N HIS A 44 -0.91 7.92 34.36
CA HIS A 44 0.31 8.69 34.65
C HIS A 44 1.61 7.85 34.63
N ASN A 45 1.50 6.53 34.79
CA ASN A 45 2.64 5.61 34.73
C ASN A 45 2.99 5.16 33.31
N LYS A 46 2.15 5.48 32.29
CA LYS A 46 2.44 5.14 30.88
C LYS A 46 3.63 5.98 30.41
N LYS A 47 4.61 5.30 29.80
CA LYS A 47 5.82 5.93 29.24
C LYS A 47 5.66 6.17 27.74
N GLY A 48 6.59 6.92 27.17
CA GLY A 48 6.69 7.13 25.72
C GLY A 48 6.01 8.39 25.20
N LEU A 49 5.35 9.20 26.04
CA LEU A 49 4.81 10.49 25.64
C LEU A 49 5.96 11.50 25.42
N LEU A 50 6.06 12.03 24.20
CA LEU A 50 7.05 13.05 23.84
C LEU A 50 6.45 14.46 23.85
N HIS A 51 5.19 14.60 23.44
CA HIS A 51 4.50 15.90 23.38
C HIS A 51 2.99 15.71 23.47
N SER A 52 2.31 16.63 24.12
CA SER A 52 0.84 16.72 24.06
C SER A 52 0.37 18.16 24.07
N GLU A 53 -0.62 18.48 23.24
CA GLU A 53 -1.16 19.85 23.13
C GLU A 53 -2.58 19.84 22.56
N ILE A 54 -3.42 20.80 23.01
CA ILE A 54 -4.75 21.02 22.47
C ILE A 54 -4.75 22.28 21.61
N PHE A 55 -5.31 22.15 20.40
CA PHE A 55 -5.45 23.23 19.42
C PHE A 55 -6.91 23.65 19.34
N LEU A 56 -7.13 24.94 19.55
CA LEU A 56 -8.45 25.55 19.54
C LEU A 56 -8.64 26.42 18.29
N PRO A 57 -9.83 26.43 17.67
CA PRO A 57 -10.23 27.48 16.74
C PRO A 57 -10.25 28.88 17.42
N GLU A 58 -10.13 29.95 16.64
CA GLU A 58 -9.96 31.31 17.15
C GLU A 58 -11.05 31.77 18.14
N ASN A 59 -12.31 31.39 17.91
CA ASN A 59 -13.45 31.87 18.71
C ASN A 59 -13.90 30.85 19.79
N VAL A 60 -13.02 29.97 20.21
CA VAL A 60 -13.33 28.93 21.21
C VAL A 60 -12.78 29.37 22.58
N PRO A 61 -13.55 29.21 23.69
CA PRO A 61 -13.08 29.60 25.03
C PRO A 61 -11.77 28.89 25.40
N ILE A 62 -10.81 29.68 25.89
CA ILE A 62 -9.48 29.21 26.29
C ILE A 62 -9.52 28.12 27.38
N ALA A 63 -10.58 28.08 28.18
CA ALA A 63 -10.79 27.03 29.20
C ALA A 63 -10.82 25.61 28.59
N LEU A 64 -11.20 25.47 27.33
CA LEU A 64 -11.18 24.19 26.62
C LEU A 64 -9.77 23.76 26.17
N LYS A 65 -8.74 24.54 26.46
CA LYS A 65 -7.34 24.12 26.37
C LYS A 65 -6.94 23.16 27.51
N ASP A 66 -7.73 23.12 28.58
CA ASP A 66 -7.64 22.12 29.63
C ASP A 66 -8.33 20.81 29.17
N ARG A 67 -7.58 19.72 29.16
CA ARG A 67 -8.03 18.43 28.62
C ARG A 67 -9.19 17.85 29.43
N THR A 68 -9.13 17.98 30.75
CA THR A 68 -10.19 17.53 31.65
C THR A 68 -11.49 18.26 31.35
N THR A 69 -11.43 19.59 31.25
CA THR A 69 -12.59 20.44 30.93
C THR A 69 -13.15 20.12 29.55
N LEU A 70 -12.29 20.00 28.53
CA LEU A 70 -12.71 19.71 27.14
C LEU A 70 -13.50 18.41 27.07
N TRP A 71 -12.88 17.28 27.47
CA TRP A 71 -13.46 15.98 27.20
C TRP A 71 -14.62 15.65 28.15
N ASN A 72 -14.65 16.18 29.37
CA ASN A 72 -15.83 16.11 30.22
C ASN A 72 -17.00 16.92 29.64
N SER A 73 -16.75 18.12 29.10
CA SER A 73 -17.80 18.88 28.42
C SER A 73 -18.39 18.18 27.21
N VAL A 74 -17.58 17.43 26.43
CA VAL A 74 -18.05 16.59 25.34
C VAL A 74 -18.91 15.44 25.85
N GLU A 75 -18.45 14.71 26.88
CA GLU A 75 -19.20 13.58 27.46
C GLU A 75 -20.55 14.03 28.02
N LEU A 76 -20.59 15.12 28.74
CA LEU A 76 -21.82 15.67 29.36
C LEU A 76 -22.80 16.23 28.32
N ASN A 77 -22.29 16.82 27.24
CA ASN A 77 -23.16 17.34 26.17
C ASN A 77 -23.78 16.21 25.30
N GLU A 78 -23.15 15.05 25.19
CA GLU A 78 -23.60 13.92 24.40
C GLU A 78 -24.48 12.96 25.21
N LYS A 79 -25.80 13.23 25.31
CA LYS A 79 -26.74 12.52 26.20
C LYS A 79 -27.11 11.12 25.75
N ALA A 80 -26.95 10.77 24.46
CA ALA A 80 -27.40 9.48 23.92
C ALA A 80 -26.47 8.34 24.36
N SER A 81 -27.05 7.17 24.71
CA SER A 81 -26.30 5.98 25.09
C SER A 81 -25.36 5.45 23.99
N ASN A 82 -25.61 5.82 22.73
CA ASN A 82 -24.79 5.46 21.57
C ASN A 82 -24.03 6.64 21.00
N ALA A 83 -23.89 7.72 21.75
CA ALA A 83 -23.25 8.93 21.26
C ALA A 83 -21.86 8.67 20.68
N GLN A 84 -21.58 9.29 19.55
CA GLN A 84 -20.23 9.45 19.04
C GLN A 84 -19.62 10.66 19.73
N LEU A 85 -18.51 10.44 20.44
CA LEU A 85 -17.89 11.40 21.33
C LEU A 85 -16.75 12.16 20.66
N ALA A 86 -15.84 11.42 20.02
CA ALA A 86 -14.69 11.98 19.34
C ALA A 86 -14.31 11.13 18.12
N ARG A 87 -13.60 11.75 17.16
CA ARG A 87 -12.88 11.03 16.12
C ARG A 87 -11.43 10.90 16.57
N ASN A 88 -10.90 9.70 16.45
CA ASN A 88 -9.54 9.37 16.82
C ASN A 88 -8.73 8.98 15.58
N PHE A 89 -7.55 9.56 15.45
CA PHE A 89 -6.56 9.26 14.45
C PHE A 89 -5.33 8.67 15.11
N ILE A 90 -4.70 7.70 14.43
CA ILE A 90 -3.37 7.20 14.78
C ILE A 90 -2.55 7.25 13.51
N ILE A 91 -1.48 8.02 13.53
CA ILE A 91 -0.68 8.35 12.35
C ILE A 91 0.78 8.06 12.66
N ALA A 92 1.40 7.15 11.90
CA ALA A 92 2.84 6.93 11.99
C ALA A 92 3.60 8.14 11.42
N LEU A 93 4.63 8.58 12.12
CA LEU A 93 5.48 9.68 11.71
C LEU A 93 6.76 9.16 11.04
N PRO A 94 7.28 9.85 10.00
CA PRO A 94 8.47 9.39 9.29
C PRO A 94 9.71 9.50 10.18
N LYS A 95 10.47 8.42 10.23
CA LYS A 95 11.73 8.33 10.99
C LYS A 95 12.86 9.16 10.39
N GLU A 96 12.71 9.55 9.13
CA GLU A 96 13.66 10.36 8.37
C GLU A 96 13.66 11.83 8.81
N LEU A 97 12.60 12.25 9.50
CA LEU A 97 12.47 13.60 10.05
C LEU A 97 12.87 13.63 11.54
N SER A 98 13.46 14.73 11.96
CA SER A 98 13.70 14.98 13.39
C SER A 98 12.37 15.07 14.16
N PHE A 99 12.44 14.94 15.48
CA PHE A 99 11.24 15.11 16.33
C PHE A 99 10.58 16.48 16.11
N GLU A 100 11.37 17.56 16.05
CA GLU A 100 10.84 18.91 15.86
C GLU A 100 10.15 19.10 14.50
N GLU A 101 10.67 18.45 13.46
CA GLU A 101 10.05 18.48 12.14
C GLU A 101 8.79 17.62 12.06
N ASN A 102 8.79 16.45 12.67
CA ASN A 102 7.60 15.63 12.84
C ASN A 102 6.52 16.34 13.65
N LYS A 103 6.90 17.07 14.70
CA LYS A 103 5.99 17.89 15.48
C LYS A 103 5.39 19.01 14.63
N LYS A 104 6.19 19.74 13.85
CA LYS A 104 5.69 20.77 12.93
C LYS A 104 4.75 20.19 11.88
N LEU A 105 5.16 19.09 11.23
CA LEU A 105 4.35 18.38 10.24
C LEU A 105 2.95 18.06 10.78
N ILE A 106 2.87 17.48 11.98
CA ILE A 106 1.58 17.06 12.53
C ILE A 106 0.75 18.26 13.02
N ILE A 107 1.38 19.34 13.49
CA ILE A 107 0.70 20.58 13.85
C ILE A 107 0.11 21.24 12.60
N ASP A 108 0.88 21.37 11.52
CA ASP A 108 0.39 21.94 10.25
C ASP A 108 -0.78 21.13 9.72
N PHE A 109 -0.67 19.78 9.74
CA PHE A 109 -1.77 18.90 9.36
C PHE A 109 -3.03 19.14 10.20
N ILE A 110 -2.91 19.31 11.52
CA ILE A 110 -4.02 19.59 12.42
C ILE A 110 -4.65 20.94 12.09
N GLN A 111 -3.83 21.97 11.90
CA GLN A 111 -4.31 23.33 11.61
C GLN A 111 -5.10 23.35 10.28
N GLU A 112 -4.55 22.77 9.22
CA GLU A 112 -5.17 22.79 7.90
C GLU A 112 -6.46 21.96 7.83
N ASN A 113 -6.50 20.82 8.49
CA ASN A 113 -7.58 19.84 8.27
C ASN A 113 -8.65 19.84 9.35
N PHE A 114 -8.36 20.33 10.56
CA PHE A 114 -9.28 20.28 11.69
C PHE A 114 -9.57 21.64 12.29
N VAL A 115 -8.54 22.35 12.76
CA VAL A 115 -8.72 23.61 13.50
C VAL A 115 -9.31 24.69 12.61
N SER A 116 -8.79 24.86 11.38
CA SER A 116 -9.34 25.79 10.37
C SER A 116 -10.78 25.48 9.97
N LYS A 117 -11.26 24.26 10.23
CA LYS A 117 -12.65 23.85 9.99
C LYS A 117 -13.54 23.95 11.23
N GLY A 118 -13.02 24.48 12.32
CA GLY A 118 -13.73 24.70 13.58
C GLY A 118 -13.75 23.50 14.53
N MET A 119 -12.93 22.46 14.30
CA MET A 119 -12.77 21.35 15.24
C MET A 119 -11.71 21.69 16.27
N ILE A 120 -11.94 21.30 17.52
CA ILE A 120 -10.87 21.26 18.52
C ILE A 120 -10.11 19.95 18.30
N ALA A 121 -8.79 20.01 18.33
CA ALA A 121 -7.91 18.87 18.18
C ALA A 121 -6.99 18.71 19.38
N ASP A 122 -6.95 17.51 19.95
CA ASP A 122 -6.07 17.11 21.04
C ASP A 122 -5.02 16.16 20.49
N LEU A 123 -3.76 16.58 20.50
CA LEU A 123 -2.59 15.90 20.00
C LEU A 123 -1.79 15.26 21.14
N ALA A 124 -1.34 14.03 20.92
CA ALA A 124 -0.27 13.42 21.68
C ALA A 124 0.70 12.68 20.75
N ILE A 125 1.99 12.92 20.87
CA ILE A 125 3.04 12.22 20.12
C ILE A 125 3.72 11.25 21.06
N HIS A 126 3.75 9.98 20.65
CA HIS A 126 4.37 8.89 21.39
C HIS A 126 5.55 8.32 20.64
N ASP A 127 6.53 7.89 21.40
CA ASP A 127 7.61 7.01 20.93
C ASP A 127 7.53 5.70 21.69
N GLU A 128 7.07 4.66 21.01
CA GLU A 128 7.04 3.28 21.49
C GLU A 128 8.01 2.41 20.65
N SER A 129 9.12 3.02 20.19
CA SER A 129 10.18 2.35 19.44
C SER A 129 10.91 1.33 20.32
N ASP A 130 11.32 0.23 19.72
CA ASP A 130 12.22 -0.76 20.30
C ASP A 130 13.46 -0.95 19.37
N GLU A 131 14.38 -1.84 19.73
CA GLU A 131 15.63 -2.07 18.97
C GLU A 131 15.38 -2.49 17.52
N GLU A 132 14.23 -3.10 17.23
CA GLU A 132 13.91 -3.63 15.90
C GLU A 132 12.95 -2.73 15.10
N ASN A 133 12.11 -1.92 15.78
CA ASN A 133 11.03 -1.17 15.14
C ASN A 133 10.99 0.28 15.61
N ASN A 134 11.05 1.19 14.67
CA ASN A 134 10.71 2.60 14.93
C ASN A 134 9.18 2.72 14.99
N ASN A 135 8.65 3.28 16.08
CA ASN A 135 7.22 3.42 16.33
C ASN A 135 6.85 4.81 16.87
N ILE A 136 7.44 5.84 16.27
CA ILE A 136 7.01 7.22 16.56
C ILE A 136 5.67 7.45 15.86
N HIS A 137 4.66 7.83 16.65
CA HIS A 137 3.31 8.04 16.11
C HIS A 137 2.55 9.13 16.85
N ALA A 138 1.62 9.74 16.13
CA ALA A 138 0.72 10.76 16.67
C ALA A 138 -0.68 10.20 16.91
N HIS A 139 -1.23 10.44 18.07
CA HIS A 139 -2.64 10.34 18.37
C HIS A 139 -3.28 11.70 18.24
N ILE A 140 -4.38 11.81 17.53
CA ILE A 140 -5.17 13.04 17.44
C ILE A 140 -6.62 12.70 17.75
N MET A 141 -7.20 13.38 18.72
CA MET A 141 -8.63 13.31 18.97
C MET A 141 -9.29 14.61 18.53
N THR A 142 -10.35 14.54 17.73
CA THR A 142 -11.08 15.73 17.29
C THR A 142 -12.51 15.71 17.78
N THR A 143 -13.05 16.90 18.08
CA THR A 143 -14.45 17.08 18.42
C THR A 143 -15.36 16.84 17.21
N LEU A 144 -16.63 16.54 17.47
CA LEU A 144 -17.64 16.23 16.45
C LEU A 144 -18.77 17.26 16.37
N ARG A 145 -18.72 18.29 17.24
CA ARG A 145 -19.65 19.40 17.24
C ARG A 145 -18.88 20.71 17.13
N PRO A 146 -19.38 21.65 16.35
CA PRO A 146 -18.86 23.00 16.39
C PRO A 146 -19.24 23.68 17.69
N ILE A 147 -18.47 24.69 18.06
CA ILE A 147 -18.73 25.57 19.18
C ILE A 147 -19.00 26.99 18.63
N ASN A 148 -19.99 27.68 19.18
CA ASN A 148 -20.24 29.07 18.82
C ASN A 148 -19.33 30.03 19.63
N GLU A 149 -19.37 31.30 19.29
CA GLU A 149 -18.58 32.36 19.94
C GLU A 149 -18.88 32.52 21.46
N LYS A 150 -20.03 32.00 21.92
CA LYS A 150 -20.40 31.98 23.34
C LYS A 150 -19.87 30.76 24.09
N GLY A 151 -19.18 29.86 23.40
CA GLY A 151 -18.66 28.62 24.00
C GLY A 151 -19.69 27.51 24.12
N GLU A 152 -20.82 27.59 23.43
CA GLU A 152 -21.87 26.57 23.47
C GLU A 152 -21.75 25.56 22.32
N TRP A 153 -21.85 24.27 22.65
CA TRP A 153 -21.86 23.19 21.70
C TRP A 153 -23.05 23.25 20.75
N GLN A 154 -22.81 23.30 19.45
CA GLN A 154 -23.82 23.32 18.43
C GLN A 154 -24.29 21.90 18.05
N ALA A 155 -25.45 21.79 17.43
CA ALA A 155 -25.97 20.53 16.94
C ALA A 155 -25.11 19.98 15.78
N LYS A 156 -24.93 18.65 15.68
CA LYS A 156 -24.29 18.00 14.52
C LYS A 156 -25.14 18.08 13.25
N SER A 157 -26.46 18.10 13.43
CA SER A 157 -27.43 18.09 12.34
C SER A 157 -28.75 18.72 12.80
N LYS A 158 -29.52 19.20 11.84
CA LYS A 158 -30.91 19.65 12.05
C LYS A 158 -31.89 18.78 11.25
N LYS A 159 -33.14 18.74 11.71
CA LYS A 159 -34.23 18.16 10.93
C LYS A 159 -34.88 19.25 10.10
N GLU A 160 -34.98 19.04 8.81
CA GLU A 160 -35.72 19.89 7.90
C GLU A 160 -36.95 19.14 7.39
N TYR A 161 -38.09 19.84 7.24
CA TYR A 161 -39.24 19.26 6.62
C TYR A 161 -39.01 19.06 5.12
N VAL A 162 -39.45 17.96 4.60
CA VAL A 162 -39.46 17.72 3.15
C VAL A 162 -40.70 18.36 2.60
N LEU A 163 -40.50 19.27 1.65
CA LEU A 163 -41.59 19.97 0.96
C LEU A 163 -41.95 19.22 -0.33
N ASP A 164 -43.20 19.33 -0.73
CA ASP A 164 -43.70 18.89 -2.04
C ASP A 164 -43.43 19.94 -3.15
N GLU A 165 -43.93 19.70 -4.35
CA GLU A 165 -43.72 20.59 -5.50
C GLU A 165 -44.40 21.96 -5.33
N ASN A 166 -45.36 22.09 -4.39
CA ASN A 166 -46.05 23.33 -4.05
C ASN A 166 -45.45 24.06 -2.87
N GLY A 167 -44.36 23.51 -2.26
CA GLY A 167 -43.70 24.08 -1.08
C GLY A 167 -44.39 23.71 0.25
N GLU A 168 -45.35 22.76 0.24
CA GLU A 168 -46.02 22.31 1.46
C GLU A 168 -45.30 21.12 2.10
N LYS A 169 -45.47 21.00 3.45
CA LYS A 169 -44.83 19.90 4.21
C LYS A 169 -45.53 18.57 3.90
N ILE A 170 -44.79 17.59 3.42
CA ILE A 170 -45.30 16.26 3.13
C ILE A 170 -45.75 15.55 4.42
N LYS A 171 -47.01 15.14 4.51
CA LYS A 171 -47.55 14.34 5.61
C LYS A 171 -47.34 12.85 5.36
N LEU A 172 -46.86 12.12 6.36
CA LEU A 172 -46.77 10.65 6.34
C LEU A 172 -48.11 10.03 6.75
N LYS A 173 -48.29 8.75 6.41
CA LYS A 173 -49.48 7.98 6.84
C LYS A 173 -49.71 7.93 8.35
N SER A 174 -48.64 8.15 9.13
CA SER A 174 -48.66 8.23 10.61
C SER A 174 -49.19 9.57 11.13
N GLY A 175 -49.55 10.52 10.28
CA GLY A 175 -49.93 11.87 10.67
C GLY A 175 -48.78 12.85 10.90
N ASN A 176 -47.57 12.36 11.01
CA ASN A 176 -46.36 13.18 11.18
C ASN A 176 -45.88 13.76 9.85
N TYR A 177 -45.15 14.88 9.90
CA TYR A 177 -44.51 15.44 8.72
C TYR A 177 -43.21 14.69 8.37
N LYS A 178 -42.98 14.48 7.07
CA LYS A 178 -41.76 13.90 6.55
C LYS A 178 -40.60 14.88 6.81
N THR A 179 -39.56 14.40 7.47
CA THR A 179 -38.34 15.19 7.73
C THR A 179 -37.10 14.50 7.12
N ARG A 180 -36.14 15.29 6.72
CA ARG A 180 -34.79 14.83 6.39
C ARG A 180 -33.79 15.36 7.38
N LYS A 181 -32.77 14.57 7.66
CA LYS A 181 -31.60 15.01 8.44
C LYS A 181 -30.67 15.79 7.53
N VAL A 182 -30.31 17.01 7.95
CA VAL A 182 -29.31 17.84 7.26
C VAL A 182 -28.14 18.02 8.21
N GLU A 183 -26.96 17.61 7.78
CA GLU A 183 -25.73 17.83 8.54
C GLU A 183 -25.38 19.32 8.51
N LEU A 184 -24.97 19.88 9.64
CA LEU A 184 -24.59 21.27 9.78
C LEU A 184 -23.12 21.53 9.44
N THR A 185 -22.33 20.48 9.38
CA THR A 185 -20.92 20.51 8.96
C THR A 185 -20.64 19.38 7.99
N ASP A 186 -19.59 19.51 7.20
CA ASP A 186 -19.11 18.47 6.28
C ASP A 186 -18.19 17.44 6.96
N TRP A 187 -17.98 17.55 8.26
CA TRP A 187 -17.00 16.77 9.04
C TRP A 187 -17.21 15.25 8.98
N ASN A 188 -18.45 14.81 8.74
CA ASN A 188 -18.83 13.41 8.66
C ASN A 188 -19.00 12.90 7.22
N ASN A 189 -18.62 13.67 6.21
CA ASN A 189 -18.70 13.25 4.82
C ASN A 189 -17.83 12.02 4.57
N LYS A 190 -18.36 11.05 3.83
CA LYS A 190 -17.68 9.77 3.56
C LYS A 190 -16.31 9.93 2.87
N GLY A 191 -16.14 10.99 2.07
CA GLY A 191 -14.89 11.30 1.38
C GLY A 191 -13.77 11.85 2.26
N ASN A 192 -14.08 12.35 3.46
CA ASN A 192 -13.09 13.04 4.30
C ASN A 192 -11.94 12.12 4.72
N ALA A 193 -12.22 10.85 4.99
CA ALA A 193 -11.18 9.89 5.38
C ALA A 193 -10.09 9.73 4.30
N GLU A 194 -10.48 9.75 3.03
CA GLU A 194 -9.53 9.70 1.90
C GLU A 194 -8.80 11.03 1.75
N LYS A 195 -9.51 12.16 1.82
CA LYS A 195 -8.92 13.50 1.76
C LYS A 195 -7.87 13.73 2.85
N TRP A 196 -8.17 13.34 4.10
CA TRP A 196 -7.21 13.49 5.19
C TRP A 196 -5.96 12.63 5.00
N ARG A 197 -6.11 11.39 4.47
CA ARG A 197 -4.95 10.56 4.14
C ARG A 197 -4.11 11.15 3.02
N GLU A 198 -4.77 11.66 1.97
CA GLU A 198 -4.12 12.32 0.85
C GLU A 198 -3.38 13.58 1.29
N ASN A 199 -4.05 14.46 2.07
CA ASN A 199 -3.46 15.68 2.59
C ASN A 199 -2.24 15.39 3.48
N PHE A 200 -2.35 14.41 4.39
CA PHE A 200 -1.23 14.03 5.24
C PHE A 200 -0.06 13.48 4.42
N ALA A 201 -0.31 12.62 3.44
CA ALA A 201 0.75 12.10 2.57
C ALA A 201 1.41 13.21 1.75
N SER A 202 0.62 14.16 1.24
CA SER A 202 1.14 15.32 0.50
C SER A 202 2.02 16.19 1.36
N LEU A 203 1.54 16.55 2.55
CA LEU A 203 2.28 17.39 3.50
C LEU A 203 3.55 16.68 4.00
N CYS A 204 3.47 15.40 4.34
CA CYS A 204 4.62 14.57 4.70
C CYS A 204 5.69 14.58 3.61
N ASN A 205 5.30 14.44 2.35
CA ASN A 205 6.24 14.46 1.22
C ASN A 205 6.89 15.84 1.04
N GLN A 206 6.19 16.93 1.32
CA GLN A 206 6.78 18.28 1.31
C GLN A 206 7.84 18.43 2.41
N TYR A 207 7.56 17.93 3.61
CA TYR A 207 8.54 17.96 4.72
C TYR A 207 9.76 17.07 4.42
N LEU A 208 9.56 15.87 3.87
CA LEU A 208 10.65 14.99 3.45
C LEU A 208 11.50 15.64 2.37
N GLU A 209 10.89 16.30 1.39
CA GLU A 209 11.61 17.00 0.33
C GLU A 209 12.41 18.19 0.85
N LYS A 210 11.81 19.01 1.72
CA LYS A 210 12.48 20.13 2.38
C LYS A 210 13.72 19.70 3.18
N ASN A 211 13.68 18.50 3.74
CA ASN A 211 14.77 17.90 4.51
C ASN A 211 15.66 16.99 3.66
N HIS A 212 15.64 17.12 2.32
CA HIS A 212 16.48 16.39 1.38
C HIS A 212 16.37 14.85 1.50
N GLN A 213 15.22 14.34 1.97
CA GLN A 213 14.98 12.92 2.05
C GLN A 213 14.44 12.39 0.72
N GLU A 214 15.00 11.27 0.26
CA GLU A 214 14.56 10.63 -1.00
C GLU A 214 13.24 9.87 -0.87
N LYS A 215 12.90 9.45 0.35
CA LYS A 215 11.69 8.70 0.61
C LYS A 215 10.43 9.52 0.34
N ARG A 216 9.39 8.83 -0.10
CA ARG A 216 8.06 9.40 -0.30
C ARG A 216 7.01 8.43 0.20
N VAL A 217 5.92 8.96 0.77
CA VAL A 217 4.76 8.19 1.21
C VAL A 217 3.61 8.35 0.23
N ASP A 218 2.76 7.33 0.14
CA ASP A 218 1.56 7.33 -0.69
C ASP A 218 0.39 6.76 0.12
N HIS A 219 -0.71 7.51 0.21
CA HIS A 219 -1.90 7.13 0.96
C HIS A 219 -2.71 6.01 0.32
N ARG A 220 -2.49 5.75 -0.98
CA ARG A 220 -3.24 4.75 -1.75
C ARG A 220 -2.81 3.33 -1.36
N SER A 221 -3.71 2.39 -1.51
CA SER A 221 -3.37 0.97 -1.36
C SER A 221 -2.33 0.55 -2.40
N TYR A 222 -1.52 -0.47 -2.12
CA TYR A 222 -0.52 -1.03 -3.04
C TYR A 222 -1.12 -1.33 -4.43
N LYS A 223 -2.33 -1.88 -4.47
CA LYS A 223 -3.05 -2.12 -5.73
C LYS A 223 -3.31 -0.82 -6.53
N ARG A 224 -3.73 0.25 -5.86
CA ARG A 224 -3.95 1.57 -6.49
C ARG A 224 -2.63 2.25 -6.92
N GLN A 225 -1.53 1.93 -6.26
CA GLN A 225 -0.18 2.39 -6.60
C GLN A 225 0.44 1.58 -7.74
N GLY A 226 -0.14 0.43 -8.12
CA GLY A 226 0.45 -0.50 -9.08
C GLY A 226 1.63 -1.30 -8.51
N ILE A 227 1.74 -1.38 -7.18
CA ILE A 227 2.76 -2.15 -6.48
C ILE A 227 2.30 -3.62 -6.42
N GLU A 228 3.16 -4.52 -6.88
CA GLU A 228 2.88 -5.96 -6.93
C GLU A 228 3.07 -6.66 -5.58
N GLU A 229 3.67 -5.98 -4.62
CA GLU A 229 3.87 -6.51 -3.27
C GLU A 229 2.53 -6.58 -2.53
N ILE A 230 2.40 -7.60 -1.67
CA ILE A 230 1.22 -7.80 -0.85
C ILE A 230 1.45 -7.11 0.50
N PRO A 231 0.54 -6.25 0.98
CA PRO A 231 0.67 -5.67 2.32
C PRO A 231 0.46 -6.72 3.40
N THR A 232 1.30 -6.69 4.44
CA THR A 232 1.12 -7.55 5.62
C THR A 232 -0.20 -7.24 6.32
N ILE A 233 -0.72 -8.23 7.03
CA ILE A 233 -1.93 -8.05 7.86
C ILE A 233 -1.54 -7.56 9.26
N HIS A 234 -2.41 -6.74 9.84
CA HIS A 234 -2.23 -6.29 11.22
C HIS A 234 -2.37 -7.45 12.21
N MET A 235 -1.32 -7.69 12.99
CA MET A 235 -1.26 -8.80 13.96
C MET A 235 -2.24 -8.60 15.13
N GLY A 236 -2.29 -7.38 15.65
CA GLY A 236 -2.95 -7.06 16.92
C GLY A 236 -2.10 -7.43 18.13
N ALA A 237 -2.40 -6.85 19.28
CA ALA A 237 -1.59 -6.98 20.49
C ALA A 237 -1.37 -8.44 20.93
N SER A 238 -2.43 -9.24 20.92
CA SER A 238 -2.34 -10.65 21.39
C SER A 238 -1.44 -11.50 20.50
N ALA A 239 -1.63 -11.45 19.17
CA ALA A 239 -0.79 -12.22 18.25
C ALA A 239 0.66 -11.73 18.27
N SER A 240 0.89 -10.41 18.35
CA SER A 240 2.24 -9.83 18.46
C SER A 240 2.94 -10.29 19.75
N ALA A 241 2.23 -10.34 20.87
CA ALA A 241 2.80 -10.80 22.14
C ALA A 241 3.15 -12.30 22.12
N LEU A 242 2.37 -13.13 21.44
CA LEU A 242 2.66 -14.56 21.26
C LEU A 242 3.87 -14.76 20.36
N GLU A 243 3.93 -14.08 19.23
CA GLU A 243 5.07 -14.16 18.30
C GLU A 243 6.39 -13.67 18.94
N LYS A 244 6.35 -12.61 19.76
CA LYS A 244 7.53 -12.19 20.56
C LYS A 244 8.02 -13.25 21.54
N LYS A 245 7.14 -14.16 21.98
CA LYS A 245 7.48 -15.32 22.83
C LYS A 245 7.89 -16.55 22.01
N GLY A 246 8.01 -16.43 20.68
CA GLY A 246 8.35 -17.57 19.81
C GLY A 246 7.18 -18.52 19.53
N ILE A 247 5.96 -18.14 19.88
CA ILE A 247 4.75 -18.93 19.61
C ILE A 247 4.16 -18.49 18.28
N GLU A 248 4.16 -19.38 17.30
CA GLU A 248 3.60 -19.10 15.99
C GLU A 248 2.09 -18.89 16.03
N THR A 249 1.62 -17.90 15.29
CA THR A 249 0.19 -17.60 15.15
C THR A 249 -0.23 -17.65 13.67
N ASP A 250 -1.51 -17.91 13.41
CA ASP A 250 -2.04 -17.90 12.04
C ASP A 250 -1.73 -16.58 11.30
N LYS A 251 -1.88 -15.46 12.00
CA LYS A 251 -1.54 -14.14 11.42
C LYS A 251 -0.04 -13.98 11.19
N GLY A 252 0.79 -14.51 12.06
CA GLY A 252 2.24 -14.54 11.90
C GLY A 252 2.65 -15.38 10.70
N ASN A 253 2.06 -16.56 10.55
CA ASN A 253 2.29 -17.45 9.41
C ASN A 253 1.91 -16.76 8.09
N ILE A 254 0.72 -16.15 8.01
CA ILE A 254 0.29 -15.39 6.84
C ILE A 254 1.30 -14.28 6.52
N ASN A 255 1.78 -13.54 7.51
CA ASN A 255 2.75 -12.48 7.30
C ASN A 255 4.13 -13.04 6.86
N ARG A 256 4.54 -14.20 7.34
CA ARG A 256 5.76 -14.90 6.88
C ARG A 256 5.64 -15.27 5.39
N GLU A 257 4.52 -15.84 4.96
CA GLU A 257 4.28 -16.16 3.55
C GLU A 257 4.22 -14.90 2.68
N ILE A 258 3.57 -13.83 3.14
CA ILE A 258 3.56 -12.54 2.44
C ILE A 258 4.98 -11.99 2.29
N LYS A 259 5.80 -12.02 3.34
CA LYS A 259 7.20 -11.56 3.28
C LYS A 259 8.02 -12.38 2.29
N LYS A 260 7.87 -13.72 2.30
CA LYS A 260 8.54 -14.62 1.35
C LYS A 260 8.15 -14.30 -0.10
N HIS A 261 6.85 -14.13 -0.36
CA HIS A 261 6.36 -13.72 -1.68
C HIS A 261 6.93 -12.38 -2.12
N ASN A 262 6.87 -11.35 -1.26
CA ASN A 262 7.37 -10.01 -1.58
C ASN A 262 8.88 -10.01 -1.84
N SER A 263 9.64 -10.81 -1.09
CA SER A 263 11.09 -11.00 -1.34
C SER A 263 11.34 -11.57 -2.75
N LEU A 264 10.54 -12.54 -3.17
CA LEU A 264 10.63 -13.12 -4.51
C LEU A 264 10.27 -12.09 -5.60
N VAL A 265 9.19 -11.33 -5.40
CA VAL A 265 8.78 -10.22 -6.29
C VAL A 265 9.95 -9.24 -6.47
N LYS A 266 10.56 -8.83 -5.37
CA LYS A 266 11.68 -7.87 -5.38
C LYS A 266 12.91 -8.44 -6.10
N ALA A 267 13.25 -9.71 -5.84
CA ALA A 267 14.38 -10.37 -6.50
C ALA A 267 14.18 -10.42 -8.03
N ILE A 268 12.97 -10.78 -8.50
CA ILE A 268 12.65 -10.83 -9.92
C ILE A 268 12.70 -9.42 -10.54
N LYS A 269 12.12 -8.41 -9.89
CA LYS A 269 12.18 -7.00 -10.37
C LYS A 269 13.60 -6.48 -10.53
N ASN A 270 14.46 -6.76 -9.55
CA ASN A 270 15.85 -6.36 -9.62
C ASN A 270 16.56 -7.04 -10.80
N LYS A 271 16.29 -8.33 -11.02
CA LYS A 271 16.84 -9.07 -12.16
C LYS A 271 16.37 -8.52 -13.50
N ILE A 272 15.08 -8.26 -13.64
CA ILE A 272 14.52 -7.63 -14.85
C ILE A 272 15.24 -6.30 -15.12
N LYS A 273 15.36 -5.43 -14.11
CA LYS A 273 16.03 -4.12 -14.25
C LYS A 273 17.50 -4.27 -14.67
N GLU A 274 18.21 -5.19 -14.04
CA GLU A 274 19.64 -5.45 -14.32
C GLU A 274 19.83 -5.96 -15.76
N ILE A 275 19.02 -6.93 -16.21
CA ILE A 275 19.11 -7.50 -17.54
C ILE A 275 18.68 -6.47 -18.59
N THR A 276 17.60 -5.72 -18.34
CA THR A 276 17.15 -4.67 -19.26
C THR A 276 18.23 -3.58 -19.40
N SER A 277 18.83 -3.11 -18.30
CA SER A 277 19.91 -2.13 -18.33
C SER A 277 21.14 -2.64 -19.10
N TRP A 278 21.49 -3.93 -18.95
CA TRP A 278 22.55 -4.54 -19.74
C TRP A 278 22.23 -4.56 -21.23
N ILE A 279 21.01 -4.98 -21.59
CA ILE A 279 20.53 -4.95 -22.98
C ILE A 279 20.54 -3.52 -23.55
N ASP A 280 20.04 -2.55 -22.78
CA ASP A 280 20.03 -1.13 -23.20
C ASP A 280 21.46 -0.60 -23.40
N SER A 281 22.43 -1.02 -22.58
CA SER A 281 23.83 -0.64 -22.75
C SER A 281 24.44 -1.22 -24.04
N LEU A 282 24.07 -2.45 -24.40
CA LEU A 282 24.48 -3.06 -25.65
C LEU A 282 23.90 -2.29 -26.85
N LEU A 283 22.62 -1.92 -26.78
CA LEU A 283 21.93 -1.18 -27.84
C LEU A 283 22.39 0.28 -27.94
N GLY A 284 22.69 0.95 -26.82
CA GLY A 284 23.21 2.32 -26.79
C GLY A 284 24.59 2.43 -27.42
N ASN A 285 25.47 1.47 -27.17
CA ASN A 285 26.79 1.38 -27.83
C ASN A 285 26.67 1.18 -29.34
N LEU A 286 25.61 0.47 -29.78
CA LEU A 286 25.29 0.28 -31.20
C LEU A 286 24.90 1.57 -31.90
N GLN A 287 24.04 2.37 -31.29
CA GLN A 287 23.58 3.63 -31.87
C GLN A 287 24.74 4.61 -32.01
N ALA A 288 25.55 4.74 -30.97
CA ALA A 288 26.72 5.64 -30.96
C ALA A 288 27.72 5.27 -32.08
N LYS A 289 28.00 3.97 -32.26
CA LYS A 289 28.93 3.52 -33.32
C LYS A 289 28.30 3.51 -34.71
N TYR A 290 26.99 3.34 -34.84
CA TYR A 290 26.29 3.50 -36.11
C TYR A 290 26.36 4.95 -36.57
N ASP A 291 26.24 5.91 -35.65
CA ASP A 291 26.38 7.34 -35.99
C ASP A 291 27.84 7.71 -36.33
N GLU A 292 28.82 7.14 -35.66
CA GLU A 292 30.26 7.24 -35.96
C GLU A 292 30.61 6.59 -37.32
N TYR A 293 30.03 5.41 -37.62
CA TYR A 293 30.22 4.71 -38.90
C TYR A 293 29.63 5.44 -40.09
N LYS A 294 28.52 6.18 -39.93
CA LYS A 294 27.96 7.05 -40.97
C LYS A 294 28.92 8.15 -41.40
N GLN A 295 29.86 8.53 -40.54
CA GLN A 295 30.86 9.57 -40.80
C GLN A 295 32.18 9.03 -41.37
N THR A 296 32.51 7.74 -41.13
CA THR A 296 33.77 7.14 -41.56
C THR A 296 33.57 6.01 -42.56
N LYS A 297 33.80 6.34 -43.83
CA LYS A 297 34.16 5.55 -45.01
C LYS A 297 33.71 4.10 -45.20
N LYS A 298 33.20 3.90 -46.38
CA LYS A 298 32.56 2.83 -47.09
C LYS A 298 33.43 1.62 -47.52
N ASP A 299 34.74 1.59 -47.31
CA ASP A 299 35.59 0.71 -48.14
C ASP A 299 36.51 -0.30 -47.41
N GLU A 300 36.51 -0.40 -46.08
CA GLU A 300 37.47 -1.29 -45.38
C GLU A 300 36.91 -2.42 -44.55
N LEU A 301 35.59 -2.69 -44.55
CA LEU A 301 34.95 -3.70 -43.68
C LEU A 301 34.41 -4.93 -44.38
N GLU A 302 34.99 -5.33 -45.50
CA GLU A 302 34.57 -6.56 -46.23
C GLU A 302 35.19 -7.87 -45.69
N ASN A 303 36.05 -7.82 -44.66
CA ASN A 303 36.68 -9.05 -44.16
C ASN A 303 36.56 -9.27 -42.67
N LYS A 304 35.69 -10.22 -42.31
CA LYS A 304 35.74 -11.15 -41.19
C LYS A 304 35.50 -10.67 -39.78
N ALA A 305 34.29 -10.79 -39.32
CA ALA A 305 33.98 -11.50 -38.07
C ALA A 305 32.54 -12.07 -38.19
N GLU A 306 32.39 -13.36 -38.13
CA GLU A 306 31.08 -14.01 -38.04
C GLU A 306 30.51 -13.76 -36.65
N LEU A 307 29.24 -13.38 -36.60
CA LEU A 307 28.49 -13.19 -35.34
C LEU A 307 28.44 -14.53 -34.59
N PHE A 308 28.97 -14.56 -33.40
CA PHE A 308 28.70 -15.68 -32.50
C PHE A 308 27.20 -15.66 -32.14
N ASN A 309 26.52 -16.77 -32.35
CA ASN A 309 25.21 -16.98 -31.76
C ASN A 309 25.35 -17.31 -30.27
N LEU A 310 24.25 -17.31 -29.52
CA LEU A 310 24.29 -17.53 -28.05
C LEU A 310 24.88 -18.92 -27.70
N TYR A 311 24.74 -19.91 -28.54
CA TYR A 311 25.34 -21.25 -28.34
C TYR A 311 26.86 -21.19 -28.46
N GLU A 312 27.37 -20.43 -29.41
CA GLU A 312 28.82 -20.23 -29.60
C GLU A 312 29.41 -19.48 -28.45
N TYR A 313 28.76 -18.42 -27.96
CA TYR A 313 29.18 -17.71 -26.74
C TYR A 313 29.29 -18.63 -25.53
N ILE A 314 28.31 -19.51 -25.30
CA ILE A 314 28.33 -20.47 -24.20
C ILE A 314 29.43 -21.53 -24.40
N SER A 315 29.68 -21.98 -25.61
CA SER A 315 30.75 -22.93 -25.92
C SER A 315 32.13 -22.33 -25.68
N ILE A 316 32.40 -21.16 -26.23
CA ILE A 316 33.66 -20.43 -26.04
C ILE A 316 33.88 -20.10 -24.55
N TYR A 317 32.84 -19.65 -23.84
CA TYR A 317 32.92 -19.44 -22.40
C TYR A 317 33.35 -20.71 -21.65
N ASN A 318 32.80 -21.88 -22.02
CA ASN A 318 33.16 -23.14 -21.38
C ASN A 318 34.61 -23.52 -21.65
N GLU A 319 35.13 -23.26 -22.84
CA GLU A 319 36.57 -23.44 -23.17
C GLU A 319 37.48 -22.53 -22.33
N ILE A 320 37.13 -21.24 -22.23
CA ILE A 320 37.88 -20.26 -21.39
C ILE A 320 37.90 -20.73 -19.92
N GLN A 321 36.77 -21.21 -19.40
CA GLN A 321 36.70 -21.73 -18.04
C GLN A 321 37.51 -23.02 -17.87
N GLY A 322 37.53 -23.88 -18.87
CA GLY A 322 38.36 -25.08 -18.91
C GLY A 322 39.86 -24.75 -18.78
N GLU A 323 40.33 -23.79 -19.58
CA GLU A 323 41.73 -23.31 -19.48
C GLU A 323 42.08 -22.71 -18.09
N LYS A 324 41.23 -21.86 -17.56
CA LYS A 324 41.41 -21.26 -16.21
C LYS A 324 41.39 -22.33 -15.10
N THR A 325 40.72 -23.45 -15.33
CA THR A 325 40.64 -24.55 -14.36
C THR A 325 41.91 -25.39 -14.29
N LYS A 326 42.71 -25.44 -15.35
CA LYS A 326 43.98 -26.19 -15.39
C LYS A 326 45.00 -25.76 -14.31
N ASN A 327 44.89 -24.51 -13.86
CA ASN A 327 45.76 -23.95 -12.82
C ASN A 327 45.35 -24.30 -11.38
N LEU A 328 44.26 -25.04 -11.20
CA LEU A 328 43.77 -25.44 -9.88
C LEU A 328 44.38 -26.79 -9.43
N SER A 329 44.31 -27.09 -8.12
CA SER A 329 44.63 -28.43 -7.61
C SER A 329 43.70 -29.49 -8.25
N TYR A 330 44.13 -30.74 -8.29
CA TYR A 330 43.38 -31.84 -8.87
C TYR A 330 41.93 -31.91 -8.35
N TYR A 331 41.72 -31.77 -7.04
CA TYR A 331 40.39 -31.74 -6.44
C TYR A 331 39.60 -30.48 -6.85
N GLY A 332 40.27 -29.35 -6.94
CA GLY A 332 39.71 -28.09 -7.40
C GLY A 332 39.24 -28.18 -8.86
N GLN A 333 40.06 -28.83 -9.73
CA GLN A 333 39.69 -29.07 -11.14
C GLN A 333 38.41 -29.91 -11.26
N ILE A 334 38.31 -31.02 -10.51
CA ILE A 334 37.10 -31.88 -10.55
C ILE A 334 35.87 -31.12 -10.05
N LYS A 335 35.97 -30.44 -8.91
CA LYS A 335 34.84 -29.73 -8.30
C LYS A 335 34.33 -28.59 -9.19
N LYS A 336 35.26 -27.76 -9.68
CA LYS A 336 34.94 -26.62 -10.52
C LYS A 336 34.49 -27.08 -11.92
N GLY A 337 35.19 -28.01 -12.55
CA GLY A 337 34.83 -28.53 -13.85
C GLY A 337 33.45 -29.17 -13.88
N ASN A 338 33.08 -29.94 -12.85
CA ASN A 338 31.71 -30.51 -12.76
C ASN A 338 30.64 -29.42 -12.58
N ALA A 339 30.94 -28.35 -11.81
CA ALA A 339 30.00 -27.24 -11.62
C ALA A 339 29.82 -26.44 -12.92
N ASP A 340 30.91 -26.14 -13.62
CA ASP A 340 30.88 -25.39 -14.88
C ASP A 340 30.21 -26.20 -16.00
N LEU A 341 30.48 -27.49 -16.08
CA LEU A 341 29.81 -28.40 -17.04
C LEU A 341 28.29 -28.45 -16.79
N LYS A 342 27.86 -28.55 -15.52
CA LYS A 342 26.42 -28.53 -15.20
C LYS A 342 25.76 -27.22 -15.61
N ARG A 343 26.44 -26.10 -15.43
CA ARG A 343 25.93 -24.78 -15.84
C ARG A 343 25.89 -24.66 -17.36
N PHE A 344 26.94 -25.09 -18.03
CA PHE A 344 27.00 -25.15 -19.51
C PHE A 344 25.84 -25.93 -20.08
N VAL A 345 25.64 -27.19 -19.64
CA VAL A 345 24.57 -28.07 -20.12
C VAL A 345 23.20 -27.43 -19.88
N LYS A 346 22.98 -26.86 -18.69
CA LYS A 346 21.71 -26.17 -18.40
C LYS A 346 21.47 -24.95 -19.30
N ALA A 347 22.49 -24.15 -19.57
CA ALA A 347 22.37 -22.99 -20.45
C ALA A 347 22.06 -23.42 -21.90
N ILE A 348 22.73 -24.45 -22.42
CA ILE A 348 22.45 -24.98 -23.76
C ILE A 348 21.03 -25.51 -23.86
N TYR A 349 20.57 -26.32 -22.90
CA TYR A 349 19.17 -26.80 -22.91
C TYR A 349 18.19 -25.63 -22.82
N TYR A 350 18.45 -24.63 -21.97
CA TYR A 350 17.60 -23.47 -21.85
C TYR A 350 17.47 -22.69 -23.17
N LEU A 351 18.60 -22.44 -23.85
CA LEU A 351 18.60 -21.82 -25.18
C LEU A 351 17.80 -22.66 -26.19
N LYS A 352 18.01 -23.98 -26.19
CA LYS A 352 17.33 -24.92 -27.11
C LYS A 352 15.82 -24.97 -26.87
N ASP A 353 15.42 -25.14 -25.61
CA ASP A 353 14.01 -25.30 -25.23
C ASP A 353 13.20 -24.02 -25.45
N ASN A 354 13.87 -22.86 -25.39
CA ASN A 354 13.25 -21.58 -25.64
C ASN A 354 13.54 -20.99 -27.03
N HIS A 355 14.21 -21.74 -27.91
CA HIS A 355 14.58 -21.34 -29.28
C HIS A 355 15.36 -20.00 -29.34
N LEU A 356 16.21 -19.74 -28.36
CA LEU A 356 16.99 -18.51 -28.24
C LEU A 356 18.32 -18.69 -29.00
N GLN A 357 18.53 -17.92 -30.08
CA GLN A 357 19.75 -17.95 -30.87
C GLN A 357 20.51 -16.63 -30.80
N THR A 358 19.81 -15.53 -30.67
CA THR A 358 20.37 -14.17 -30.69
C THR A 358 20.12 -13.42 -29.41
N ILE A 359 20.84 -12.31 -29.21
CA ILE A 359 20.61 -11.40 -28.09
C ILE A 359 19.19 -10.78 -28.18
N ALA A 360 18.66 -10.60 -29.40
CA ALA A 360 17.31 -10.10 -29.60
C ALA A 360 16.24 -11.12 -29.11
N ASP A 361 16.45 -12.42 -29.37
CA ASP A 361 15.57 -13.46 -28.83
C ASP A 361 15.60 -13.47 -27.30
N LEU A 362 16.79 -13.26 -26.72
CA LEU A 362 16.94 -13.17 -25.27
C LEU A 362 16.18 -11.97 -24.68
N GLN A 363 16.18 -10.83 -25.37
CA GLN A 363 15.43 -9.64 -24.97
C GLN A 363 13.92 -9.89 -24.99
N GLU A 364 13.40 -10.51 -26.04
CA GLU A 364 11.99 -10.88 -26.16
C GLU A 364 11.57 -11.82 -25.01
N LYS A 365 12.40 -12.83 -24.73
CA LYS A 365 12.17 -13.76 -23.62
C LYS A 365 12.14 -13.06 -22.26
N VAL A 366 13.04 -12.13 -22.01
CA VAL A 366 13.04 -11.31 -20.78
C VAL A 366 11.73 -10.52 -20.64
N PHE A 367 11.25 -9.93 -21.74
CA PHE A 367 9.99 -9.19 -21.74
C PHE A 367 8.78 -10.10 -21.45
N GLU A 368 8.75 -11.29 -22.04
CA GLU A 368 7.70 -12.29 -21.78
C GLU A 368 7.69 -12.72 -20.31
N LEU A 369 8.85 -13.06 -19.75
CA LEU A 369 9.01 -13.45 -18.34
C LEU A 369 8.59 -12.32 -17.39
N ALA A 370 8.91 -11.08 -17.72
CA ALA A 370 8.48 -9.92 -16.96
C ALA A 370 6.95 -9.77 -16.93
N LYS A 371 6.30 -9.94 -18.10
CA LYS A 371 4.85 -9.93 -18.24
C LYS A 371 4.18 -11.05 -17.46
N GLN A 372 4.73 -12.27 -17.56
CA GLN A 372 4.26 -13.44 -16.82
C GLN A 372 4.37 -13.25 -15.31
N SER A 373 5.53 -12.80 -14.83
CA SER A 373 5.77 -12.50 -13.41
C SER A 373 4.76 -11.48 -12.87
N LYS A 374 4.47 -10.42 -13.65
CA LYS A 374 3.49 -9.40 -13.27
C LYS A 374 2.08 -9.97 -13.17
N LYS A 375 1.67 -10.81 -14.13
CA LYS A 375 0.35 -11.46 -14.11
C LYS A 375 0.20 -12.35 -12.88
N ILE A 376 1.17 -13.25 -12.63
CA ILE A 376 1.16 -14.15 -11.47
C ILE A 376 1.05 -13.35 -10.16
N SER A 377 1.78 -12.24 -10.05
CA SER A 377 1.72 -11.38 -8.86
C SER A 377 0.34 -10.76 -8.66
N GLY A 378 -0.31 -10.32 -9.73
CA GLY A 378 -1.68 -9.79 -9.70
C GLY A 378 -2.68 -10.85 -9.25
N ASP A 379 -2.61 -12.06 -9.82
CA ASP A 379 -3.49 -13.16 -9.49
C ASP A 379 -3.35 -13.59 -8.01
N ILE A 380 -2.13 -13.67 -7.49
CA ILE A 380 -1.87 -13.95 -6.07
C ILE A 380 -2.46 -12.84 -5.18
N GLN A 381 -2.29 -11.58 -5.57
CA GLN A 381 -2.81 -10.45 -4.81
C GLN A 381 -4.35 -10.47 -4.73
N ASP A 382 -5.03 -10.72 -5.84
CA ASP A 382 -6.49 -10.77 -5.89
C ASP A 382 -7.04 -11.95 -5.08
N LYS A 383 -6.42 -13.15 -5.19
CA LYS A 383 -6.79 -14.33 -4.39
C LYS A 383 -6.53 -14.12 -2.89
N THR A 384 -5.41 -13.52 -2.53
CA THR A 384 -5.09 -13.17 -1.14
C THR A 384 -6.11 -12.18 -0.56
N GLN A 385 -6.54 -11.20 -1.35
CA GLN A 385 -7.59 -10.26 -0.92
C GLN A 385 -8.93 -10.99 -0.71
N ARG A 386 -9.28 -11.91 -1.61
CA ARG A 386 -10.51 -12.70 -1.48
C ARG A 386 -10.51 -13.57 -0.23
N ILE A 387 -9.39 -14.21 0.11
CA ILE A 387 -9.23 -14.97 1.37
C ILE A 387 -9.42 -14.05 2.59
N LYS A 388 -8.86 -12.84 2.57
CA LYS A 388 -9.05 -11.87 3.66
C LYS A 388 -10.53 -11.50 3.84
N ASP A 389 -11.24 -11.26 2.75
CA ASP A 389 -12.64 -10.89 2.75
C ASP A 389 -13.50 -12.05 3.31
N LEU A 390 -13.23 -13.29 2.89
CA LEU A 390 -13.92 -14.48 3.40
C LEU A 390 -13.61 -14.74 4.89
N ASN A 391 -12.36 -14.62 5.31
CA ASN A 391 -11.97 -14.74 6.71
C ASN A 391 -12.66 -13.69 7.59
N GLN A 392 -12.86 -12.48 7.07
CA GLN A 392 -13.65 -11.45 7.76
C GLN A 392 -15.12 -11.87 7.89
N CYS A 393 -15.68 -12.53 6.87
CA CYS A 393 -17.03 -13.10 6.97
C CYS A 393 -17.10 -14.22 8.01
N VAL A 394 -16.11 -15.12 8.04
CA VAL A 394 -16.02 -16.20 9.04
C VAL A 394 -15.98 -15.62 10.46
N SER A 395 -15.16 -14.60 10.71
CA SER A 395 -15.05 -13.95 12.03
C SER A 395 -16.34 -13.25 12.49
N CYS A 396 -17.27 -12.98 11.58
CA CYS A 396 -18.57 -12.41 11.92
C CYS A 396 -19.61 -13.45 12.38
N ILE A 397 -19.35 -14.75 12.16
CA ILE A 397 -20.36 -15.81 12.40
C ILE A 397 -20.70 -15.93 13.89
N ASP A 398 -19.70 -15.90 14.76
CA ASP A 398 -19.94 -16.03 16.20
C ASP A 398 -20.76 -14.86 16.72
N SER A 399 -20.46 -13.64 16.29
CA SER A 399 -21.30 -12.47 16.61
C SER A 399 -22.74 -12.60 16.11
N ILE A 400 -22.96 -13.29 14.98
CA ILE A 400 -24.29 -13.55 14.47
C ILE A 400 -25.01 -14.63 15.31
N LYS A 401 -24.32 -15.72 15.65
CA LYS A 401 -24.89 -16.81 16.45
C LYS A 401 -25.31 -16.31 17.84
N GLU A 402 -24.40 -15.60 18.52
CA GLU A 402 -24.63 -15.09 19.88
C GLU A 402 -25.80 -14.09 19.95
N ASN A 403 -26.02 -13.31 18.90
CA ASN A 403 -27.00 -12.22 18.95
C ASN A 403 -28.24 -12.48 18.08
N LYS A 404 -28.38 -13.70 17.55
CA LYS A 404 -29.47 -14.08 16.63
C LYS A 404 -30.85 -13.99 17.29
N GLU A 405 -30.98 -14.54 18.48
CA GLU A 405 -32.23 -14.60 19.23
C GLU A 405 -32.73 -13.20 19.59
N VAL A 406 -31.85 -12.37 20.14
CA VAL A 406 -32.14 -10.98 20.49
C VAL A 406 -32.56 -10.19 19.24
N TYR A 407 -31.89 -10.42 18.09
CA TYR A 407 -32.26 -9.75 16.84
C TYR A 407 -33.60 -10.24 16.28
N GLN A 408 -33.92 -11.52 16.39
CA GLN A 408 -35.21 -12.08 15.97
C GLN A 408 -36.35 -11.52 16.83
N GLU A 409 -36.15 -11.44 18.14
CA GLU A 409 -37.09 -10.83 19.05
C GLU A 409 -37.30 -9.35 18.73
N TYR A 410 -36.24 -8.58 18.49
CA TYR A 410 -36.31 -7.19 18.02
C TYR A 410 -37.12 -7.07 16.73
N LYS A 411 -36.92 -7.98 15.77
CA LYS A 411 -37.62 -7.96 14.47
C LYS A 411 -39.12 -8.26 14.61
N SER A 412 -39.50 -9.13 15.51
CA SER A 412 -40.88 -9.56 15.75
C SER A 412 -41.72 -8.54 16.56
N LYS A 413 -41.06 -7.67 17.34
CA LYS A 413 -41.74 -6.68 18.17
C LYS A 413 -42.45 -5.60 17.33
N THR A 414 -43.73 -5.42 17.57
CA THR A 414 -44.57 -4.37 17.01
C THR A 414 -44.79 -3.20 17.99
N ILE A 415 -44.80 -3.50 19.30
CA ILE A 415 -45.00 -2.55 20.40
C ILE A 415 -43.69 -2.49 21.22
N PHE A 416 -43.34 -1.32 21.75
CA PHE A 416 -42.11 -1.06 22.54
C PHE A 416 -40.80 -1.41 21.81
N LYS A 417 -40.78 -1.39 20.50
CA LYS A 417 -39.64 -1.74 19.67
C LYS A 417 -38.42 -0.86 19.94
N ASP A 418 -38.63 0.44 20.13
CA ASP A 418 -37.54 1.39 20.41
C ASP A 418 -36.94 1.20 21.82
N SER A 419 -37.78 0.89 22.80
CA SER A 419 -37.33 0.57 24.16
C SER A 419 -36.50 -0.71 24.17
N PHE A 420 -36.95 -1.76 23.50
CA PHE A 420 -36.21 -3.00 23.36
C PHE A 420 -34.88 -2.80 22.62
N TYR A 421 -34.91 -2.01 21.54
CA TYR A 421 -33.68 -1.65 20.81
C TYR A 421 -32.69 -0.95 21.73
N ASN A 422 -33.14 -0.01 22.56
CA ASN A 422 -32.24 0.74 23.44
C ASN A 422 -31.62 -0.14 24.53
N SER A 423 -32.36 -1.11 25.07
CA SER A 423 -31.85 -2.06 26.06
C SER A 423 -30.90 -3.13 25.49
N HIS A 424 -31.08 -3.53 24.22
CA HIS A 424 -30.27 -4.58 23.56
C HIS A 424 -29.48 -4.06 22.37
N LYS A 425 -29.14 -2.79 22.40
CA LYS A 425 -28.51 -2.12 21.26
C LYS A 425 -27.19 -2.74 20.84
N LYS A 426 -26.36 -3.11 21.81
CA LYS A 426 -25.03 -3.70 21.52
C LYS A 426 -25.15 -5.00 20.72
N GLU A 427 -26.09 -5.83 21.10
CA GLU A 427 -26.36 -7.12 20.49
C GLU A 427 -26.94 -6.94 19.09
N ILE A 428 -27.96 -6.08 18.95
CA ILE A 428 -28.62 -5.81 17.68
C ILE A 428 -27.63 -5.16 16.68
N ASP A 429 -26.87 -4.16 17.12
CA ASP A 429 -25.88 -3.48 16.27
C ASP A 429 -24.72 -4.42 15.86
N LYS A 430 -24.26 -5.34 16.74
CA LYS A 430 -23.27 -6.36 16.41
C LYS A 430 -23.80 -7.31 15.34
N TYR A 431 -25.02 -7.81 15.51
CA TYR A 431 -25.67 -8.67 14.54
C TYR A 431 -25.79 -7.98 13.17
N GLN A 432 -26.33 -6.76 13.13
CA GLN A 432 -26.53 -6.02 11.89
C GLN A 432 -25.20 -5.70 11.17
N ARG A 433 -24.16 -5.33 11.92
CA ARG A 433 -22.83 -5.08 11.33
C ARG A 433 -22.23 -6.33 10.73
N ALA A 434 -22.30 -7.44 11.46
CA ALA A 434 -21.80 -8.73 10.98
C ALA A 434 -22.53 -9.16 9.69
N ARG A 435 -23.85 -8.98 9.63
CA ARG A 435 -24.64 -9.25 8.42
C ARG A 435 -24.26 -8.36 7.24
N LYS A 436 -24.06 -7.06 7.48
CA LYS A 436 -23.61 -6.12 6.44
C LYS A 436 -22.22 -6.45 5.90
N ILE A 437 -21.31 -6.93 6.75
CA ILE A 437 -19.97 -7.37 6.32
C ILE A 437 -20.08 -8.57 5.40
N ILE A 438 -20.89 -9.57 5.79
CA ILE A 438 -21.11 -10.76 4.97
C ILE A 438 -21.72 -10.37 3.62
N GLU A 439 -22.78 -9.58 3.61
CA GLU A 439 -23.44 -9.14 2.37
C GLU A 439 -22.49 -8.36 1.46
N LYS A 440 -21.65 -7.50 2.03
CA LYS A 440 -20.65 -6.73 1.28
C LYS A 440 -19.66 -7.61 0.52
N PHE A 441 -19.17 -8.68 1.15
CA PHE A 441 -18.10 -9.50 0.59
C PHE A 441 -18.59 -10.74 -0.16
N THR A 442 -19.83 -11.17 0.08
CA THR A 442 -20.38 -12.37 -0.57
C THR A 442 -21.56 -12.08 -1.52
N GLY A 443 -22.04 -10.82 -1.54
CA GLY A 443 -23.21 -10.41 -2.35
C GLY A 443 -24.54 -10.96 -1.83
N THR A 444 -24.54 -11.73 -0.74
CA THR A 444 -25.75 -12.32 -0.16
C THR A 444 -25.72 -12.24 1.37
N SER A 445 -26.89 -12.20 1.98
CA SER A 445 -26.99 -12.29 3.44
C SER A 445 -26.97 -13.73 3.97
N ALA A 446 -26.94 -14.76 3.10
CA ALA A 446 -26.88 -16.15 3.50
C ALA A 446 -25.50 -16.51 4.08
N ILE A 447 -25.50 -17.25 5.21
CA ILE A 447 -24.27 -17.75 5.82
C ILE A 447 -23.96 -19.13 5.25
N LYS A 448 -22.87 -19.23 4.50
CA LYS A 448 -22.40 -20.47 3.86
C LYS A 448 -20.98 -20.82 4.32
N LEU A 449 -20.81 -21.05 5.62
CA LEU A 449 -19.51 -21.29 6.24
C LEU A 449 -18.71 -22.39 5.54
N SER A 450 -19.33 -23.53 5.25
CA SER A 450 -18.66 -24.66 4.57
C SER A 450 -18.17 -24.29 3.17
N ASP A 451 -18.97 -23.51 2.42
CA ASP A 451 -18.60 -23.09 1.08
C ASP A 451 -17.44 -22.09 1.14
N TRP A 452 -17.47 -21.15 2.08
CA TRP A 452 -16.40 -20.19 2.29
C TRP A 452 -15.09 -20.86 2.70
N GLN A 453 -15.16 -21.85 3.61
CA GLN A 453 -13.96 -22.61 3.99
C GLN A 453 -13.38 -23.41 2.83
N LYS A 454 -14.24 -24.01 2.01
CA LYS A 454 -13.81 -24.71 0.77
C LYS A 454 -13.18 -23.73 -0.22
N GLU A 455 -13.81 -22.55 -0.42
CA GLU A 455 -13.27 -21.51 -1.29
C GLU A 455 -11.91 -21.03 -0.79
N ILE A 456 -11.75 -20.79 0.53
CA ILE A 456 -10.47 -20.40 1.12
C ILE A 456 -9.40 -21.47 0.83
N SER A 457 -9.68 -22.74 1.12
CA SER A 457 -8.72 -23.83 0.91
C SER A 457 -8.36 -24.00 -0.57
N SER A 458 -9.32 -23.80 -1.50
CA SER A 458 -9.05 -23.80 -2.94
C SER A 458 -8.13 -22.64 -3.34
N LEU A 459 -8.42 -21.44 -2.85
CA LEU A 459 -7.61 -20.25 -3.14
C LEU A 459 -6.20 -20.35 -2.56
N GLU A 460 -6.04 -20.93 -1.38
CA GLU A 460 -4.73 -21.18 -0.77
C GLU A 460 -3.90 -22.13 -1.63
N LYS A 461 -4.50 -23.20 -2.13
CA LYS A 461 -3.82 -24.12 -3.06
C LYS A 461 -3.43 -23.43 -4.36
N GLU A 462 -4.34 -22.65 -4.95
CA GLU A 462 -4.06 -21.90 -6.18
C GLU A 462 -2.93 -20.86 -5.98
N ILE A 463 -2.85 -20.23 -4.80
CA ILE A 463 -1.75 -19.33 -4.45
C ILE A 463 -0.43 -20.11 -4.34
N GLN A 464 -0.45 -21.31 -3.78
CA GLN A 464 0.73 -22.16 -3.72
C GLN A 464 1.21 -22.52 -5.13
N ASP A 465 0.32 -22.99 -6.01
CA ASP A 465 0.64 -23.33 -7.41
C ASP A 465 1.23 -22.12 -8.16
N LEU A 466 0.61 -20.94 -8.02
CA LEU A 466 1.11 -19.69 -8.60
C LEU A 466 2.47 -19.27 -8.01
N SER A 467 2.73 -19.56 -6.75
CA SER A 467 4.03 -19.28 -6.10
C SER A 467 5.12 -20.20 -6.64
N GLU A 468 4.81 -21.44 -6.95
CA GLU A 468 5.71 -22.39 -7.61
C GLU A 468 6.02 -21.94 -9.05
N ASP A 469 5.00 -21.51 -9.80
CA ASP A 469 5.20 -20.95 -11.15
C ASP A 469 6.07 -19.69 -11.11
N LYS A 470 5.91 -18.85 -10.11
CA LYS A 470 6.77 -17.68 -9.92
C LYS A 470 8.22 -18.07 -9.60
N ALA A 471 8.43 -19.14 -8.86
CA ALA A 471 9.77 -19.69 -8.61
C ALA A 471 10.42 -20.21 -9.89
N LYS A 472 9.64 -20.84 -10.79
CA LYS A 472 10.13 -21.27 -12.13
C LYS A 472 10.59 -20.06 -12.96
N VAL A 473 9.80 -18.98 -12.99
CA VAL A 473 10.21 -17.73 -13.66
C VAL A 473 11.54 -17.20 -13.10
N GLN A 474 11.72 -17.25 -11.77
CA GLN A 474 12.98 -16.85 -11.14
C GLN A 474 14.16 -17.75 -11.60
N ASP A 475 13.93 -19.04 -11.74
CA ASP A 475 14.98 -19.95 -12.19
C ASP A 475 15.34 -19.72 -13.66
N GLU A 476 14.39 -19.36 -14.50
CA GLU A 476 14.66 -18.92 -15.87
C GLU A 476 15.55 -17.66 -15.89
N PHE A 477 15.28 -16.66 -15.05
CA PHE A 477 16.16 -15.49 -14.93
C PHE A 477 17.58 -15.85 -14.50
N LYS A 478 17.78 -16.88 -13.66
CA LYS A 478 19.13 -17.38 -13.31
C LYS A 478 19.87 -17.96 -14.52
N GLN A 479 19.16 -18.64 -15.43
CA GLN A 479 19.78 -19.15 -16.66
C GLN A 479 20.17 -17.99 -17.58
N ILE A 480 19.32 -16.99 -17.73
CA ILE A 480 19.62 -15.76 -18.49
C ILE A 480 20.81 -15.02 -17.93
N ASP A 481 20.91 -14.88 -16.61
CA ASP A 481 22.09 -14.30 -15.94
C ASP A 481 23.39 -15.05 -16.30
N HIS A 482 23.31 -16.35 -16.35
CA HIS A 482 24.47 -17.16 -16.69
C HIS A 482 24.90 -16.97 -18.15
N ILE A 483 23.95 -16.88 -19.06
CA ILE A 483 24.20 -16.57 -20.48
C ILE A 483 24.80 -15.16 -20.61
N LYS A 484 24.24 -14.16 -19.94
CA LYS A 484 24.76 -12.79 -19.87
C LYS A 484 26.22 -12.75 -19.41
N TYR A 485 26.52 -13.51 -18.34
CA TYR A 485 27.88 -13.57 -17.80
C TYR A 485 28.84 -14.23 -18.80
N ALA A 486 28.42 -15.29 -19.48
CA ALA A 486 29.21 -15.96 -20.50
C ALA A 486 29.53 -15.02 -21.68
N VAL A 487 28.52 -14.32 -22.19
CA VAL A 487 28.69 -13.31 -23.26
C VAL A 487 29.68 -12.23 -22.86
N LYS A 488 29.57 -11.72 -21.63
CA LYS A 488 30.50 -10.71 -21.11
C LYS A 488 31.96 -11.21 -21.08
N ILE A 489 32.19 -12.40 -20.53
CA ILE A 489 33.55 -12.98 -20.43
C ILE A 489 34.17 -13.23 -21.81
N VAL A 490 33.40 -13.72 -22.77
CA VAL A 490 33.87 -13.94 -24.13
C VAL A 490 34.24 -12.60 -24.80
N ASN A 491 33.39 -11.60 -24.66
CA ASN A 491 33.66 -10.27 -25.21
C ASN A 491 34.92 -9.63 -24.58
N ASP A 492 35.07 -9.73 -23.27
CA ASP A 492 36.22 -9.19 -22.55
C ASP A 492 37.54 -9.91 -22.98
N GLU A 493 37.49 -11.24 -23.19
CA GLU A 493 38.67 -12.05 -23.57
C GLU A 493 39.11 -11.82 -25.02
N TYR A 494 38.14 -11.67 -25.94
CA TYR A 494 38.45 -11.55 -27.38
C TYR A 494 38.39 -10.11 -27.90
N GLY A 495 38.12 -9.13 -27.04
CA GLY A 495 37.94 -7.73 -27.45
C GLY A 495 36.83 -7.52 -28.48
N ILE A 496 35.81 -8.38 -28.42
CA ILE A 496 34.71 -8.37 -29.38
C ILE A 496 33.80 -7.18 -29.09
N ASP A 497 33.71 -6.30 -30.04
CA ASP A 497 32.73 -5.22 -30.00
C ASP A 497 31.40 -5.69 -30.62
N LEU A 498 30.47 -6.05 -29.73
CA LEU A 498 29.12 -6.51 -30.12
C LEU A 498 28.39 -5.53 -31.07
N SER A 499 28.74 -4.24 -31.05
CA SER A 499 28.13 -3.25 -31.91
C SER A 499 28.39 -3.50 -33.40
N ILE A 500 29.60 -3.94 -33.73
CA ILE A 500 29.98 -4.26 -35.12
C ILE A 500 29.19 -5.46 -35.65
N GLU A 501 28.84 -6.38 -34.79
CA GLU A 501 28.22 -7.65 -35.14
C GLU A 501 26.71 -7.54 -35.36
N ILE A 502 26.03 -6.69 -34.63
CA ILE A 502 24.61 -6.42 -34.86
C ILE A 502 24.39 -5.64 -36.16
N ASP A 503 25.30 -4.72 -36.50
CA ASP A 503 25.29 -4.05 -37.80
C ASP A 503 25.41 -5.02 -39.00
N LYS A 504 26.15 -6.12 -38.83
CA LYS A 504 26.26 -7.18 -39.85
C LYS A 504 24.98 -8.01 -39.98
N ALA A 505 24.30 -8.29 -38.86
CA ALA A 505 23.00 -8.97 -38.88
C ALA A 505 21.93 -8.15 -39.61
N ILE A 506 21.94 -6.85 -39.39
CA ILE A 506 21.08 -5.87 -40.06
C ILE A 506 21.36 -5.83 -41.57
N LYS A 507 22.64 -5.84 -41.96
CA LYS A 507 23.04 -5.85 -43.40
C LYS A 507 22.68 -7.16 -44.13
N ARG A 508 22.57 -8.31 -43.43
CA ARG A 508 22.15 -9.60 -44.00
C ARG A 508 20.64 -9.75 -44.20
N GLY A 509 19.85 -8.77 -43.80
CA GLY A 509 18.39 -8.79 -43.92
C GLY A 509 17.70 -9.66 -42.89
N ASP A 510 18.42 -10.03 -41.81
CA ASP A 510 17.87 -10.79 -40.69
C ASP A 510 16.94 -9.93 -39.85
N LYS A 511 15.67 -9.89 -40.24
CA LYS A 511 14.52 -9.27 -39.60
C LYS A 511 14.63 -7.76 -39.31
N PRO A 512 14.14 -6.91 -40.21
CA PRO A 512 13.94 -5.48 -39.95
C PRO A 512 12.96 -5.17 -38.79
N SER A 513 12.33 -6.19 -38.20
CA SER A 513 11.30 -6.05 -37.18
C SER A 513 11.83 -5.54 -35.84
N VAL A 514 13.07 -5.85 -35.45
CA VAL A 514 13.64 -5.47 -34.15
C VAL A 514 13.93 -3.97 -34.11
N ILE A 515 14.53 -3.41 -35.17
CA ILE A 515 14.80 -1.97 -35.26
C ILE A 515 13.50 -1.18 -35.38
N ALA A 516 12.52 -1.68 -36.12
CA ALA A 516 11.22 -1.04 -36.25
C ALA A 516 10.44 -1.09 -34.91
N GLN A 517 10.58 -2.15 -34.13
CA GLN A 517 9.99 -2.26 -32.80
C GLN A 517 10.72 -1.39 -31.77
N LEU A 518 12.06 -1.30 -31.83
CA LEU A 518 12.85 -0.40 -30.99
C LEU A 518 12.57 1.08 -31.30
N LYS A 519 12.47 1.45 -32.57
CA LYS A 519 12.02 2.81 -32.95
C LYS A 519 10.61 3.10 -32.46
N LYS A 520 9.65 2.19 -32.62
CA LYS A 520 8.30 2.36 -32.06
C LYS A 520 8.30 2.48 -30.54
N PHE A 521 9.14 1.73 -29.84
CA PHE A 521 9.25 1.80 -28.40
C PHE A 521 9.87 3.14 -27.95
N GLN A 522 10.93 3.59 -28.62
CA GLN A 522 11.54 4.90 -28.36
C GLN A 522 10.57 6.04 -28.66
N GLU A 523 9.85 5.99 -29.77
CA GLU A 523 8.80 6.96 -30.12
C GLU A 523 7.66 6.97 -29.08
N GLN A 524 7.24 5.80 -28.58
CA GLN A 524 6.22 5.69 -27.53
C GLN A 524 6.70 6.26 -26.19
N GLU A 525 7.95 6.02 -25.81
CA GLU A 525 8.53 6.60 -24.58
C GLU A 525 8.75 8.11 -24.70
N GLU A 526 9.11 8.60 -25.86
CA GLU A 526 9.26 10.02 -26.14
C GLU A 526 7.90 10.74 -26.14
N ILE A 527 6.88 10.13 -26.73
CA ILE A 527 5.48 10.59 -26.64
C ILE A 527 4.99 10.59 -25.19
N LYS A 528 5.29 9.56 -24.38
CA LYS A 528 4.96 9.54 -22.95
C LYS A 528 5.69 10.62 -22.14
N ARG A 529 6.96 10.91 -22.48
CA ARG A 529 7.71 12.00 -21.84
C ARG A 529 7.12 13.36 -22.19
N GLN A 530 6.75 13.59 -23.46
CA GLN A 530 6.09 14.82 -23.90
C GLN A 530 4.71 15.01 -23.26
N TYR A 531 3.91 13.93 -23.12
CA TYR A 531 2.64 13.98 -22.38
C TYR A 531 2.82 14.29 -20.90
N LYS A 532 3.83 13.71 -20.24
CA LYS A 532 4.17 14.04 -18.85
C LYS A 532 4.65 15.47 -18.67
N GLN A 533 5.39 15.99 -19.65
CA GLN A 533 5.88 17.37 -19.62
C GLN A 533 4.75 18.37 -19.86
N LYS A 534 3.88 18.14 -20.85
CA LYS A 534 2.66 18.94 -21.08
C LYS A 534 1.67 18.89 -19.92
N ALA A 535 1.54 17.75 -19.22
CA ALA A 535 0.72 17.65 -18.03
C ALA A 535 1.30 18.45 -16.85
N LYS A 536 2.63 18.49 -16.70
CA LYS A 536 3.31 19.34 -15.71
C LYS A 536 3.20 20.84 -16.03
N GLU A 537 3.24 21.20 -17.30
CA GLU A 537 3.07 22.59 -17.76
C GLU A 537 1.63 23.07 -17.56
N LYS A 538 0.64 22.27 -17.94
CA LYS A 538 -0.78 22.54 -17.63
C LYS A 538 -1.08 22.64 -16.14
N ALA A 539 -0.44 21.81 -15.32
CA ALA A 539 -0.57 21.91 -13.87
C ALA A 539 0.04 23.22 -13.34
N LYS A 540 1.17 23.68 -13.89
CA LYS A 540 1.79 24.97 -13.54
C LYS A 540 0.96 26.18 -14.02
N GLU A 541 0.35 26.12 -15.19
CA GLU A 541 -0.57 27.17 -15.68
C GLU A 541 -1.84 27.27 -14.83
N ASN A 542 -2.43 26.14 -14.46
CA ASN A 542 -3.59 26.12 -13.57
C ASN A 542 -3.27 26.63 -12.14
N TYR A 543 -2.01 26.54 -11.70
CA TYR A 543 -1.56 27.16 -10.45
C TYR A 543 -1.34 28.66 -10.58
N LYS A 544 -0.84 29.15 -11.72
CA LYS A 544 -0.69 30.60 -11.99
C LYS A 544 -2.04 31.30 -12.11
N ASN A 545 -2.97 30.72 -12.84
CA ASN A 545 -4.31 31.31 -13.04
C ASN A 545 -5.18 31.33 -11.77
N LYS A 546 -4.88 30.49 -10.77
CA LYS A 546 -5.50 30.53 -9.43
C LYS A 546 -4.85 31.53 -8.46
N GLY A 547 -3.70 32.07 -8.82
CA GLY A 547 -2.99 33.10 -8.05
C GLY A 547 -3.34 34.54 -8.46
N GLU A 548 -3.98 34.73 -9.59
CA GLU A 548 -4.40 36.06 -10.13
C GLU A 548 -5.89 36.38 -9.86
N GLU A 549 -6.64 35.45 -9.25
CA GLU A 549 -8.04 35.66 -8.81
C GLU A 549 -8.18 35.79 -7.28
N ARG A 550 -7.14 36.26 -6.58
CA ARG A 550 -7.24 36.62 -5.16
C ARG A 550 -6.71 38.02 -4.91
#